data_068ba0d06f971010274af77de7062a1c
#
_entry.id   068ba0d06f971010274af77de7062a1c
#
_cell.length_a   1.000
_cell.length_b   1.000
_cell.length_c   1.000
_cell.angle_alpha   90.00
_cell.angle_beta   90.00
_cell.angle_gamma   90.00
#
_symmetry.space_group_name_H-M   'P 1'
#
loop_
_entity.id
_entity.type
_entity.pdbx_description
1 polymer ?
#
loop_
_entity_poly.entity_id
_entity_poly.type
_entity_poly.pdbx_seq_one_letter_code
_entity_poly.pdbx_strand_id
1 'polypeptide(L)'
;MRKTVFAIGAVLTLGCGVAWGQGAPSASKPILTGPLAKLEIKDAKIEAVRGTPKGTLNIGLHFGLDPGWFDPLGYYGPAHHFYYLVHDALIKPMPQGEFTFSLAEHAEMSANFTKAAFRLRPGLKFQDGHPLTTADVKWTYENYRGYNFKLFQDKLDRIEIVDDRTIVLHFKEPFVDFLDLYNGAGSGIGWIVPSHYYERVGKDGFKTRPMGAGPFKFVSQEAGVQASFEAWNEYWRRAPGVKAINVRGIRDLAARMAGLQTGELDLAYGMTGKLLQRVLADPKLRWDPNFTAPWHLVFPGYNEPSSPFHDKRVRQAVSLAINRPFLVKQETQGIGKPWGNWISHENRDALRGDGTELPVPPYDLAKAKQLLAQAGFPNGFEFDWYVPFAPYFDIAERILNDLRAAGMRSKMQMLDAPAYMAQTSKGRKGFPGNRTIVQRIDPRPGGAKALIRLYAVCGGQASYICEPQIEALWAKHEASIDPAERDRLAKEIQRILVEESYLVPLYLNPFVHAVTPKVLPEGDPVHRYWDTVNAPFPWPWEVWEVKG
;
A
#
# COMPACT_ATOMS: atom_id res chain seq x y z
N MET A 1 -51.96 -42.88 -35.06
CA MET A 1 -52.49 -42.52 -36.35
C MET A 1 -52.41 -41.04 -36.57
N ARG A 2 -51.99 -40.68 -37.78
CA ARG A 2 -51.92 -39.38 -38.44
C ARG A 2 -50.81 -38.42 -37.96
N LYS A 3 -49.76 -38.39 -38.79
CA LYS A 3 -48.75 -37.33 -38.97
C LYS A 3 -49.41 -36.12 -39.58
N THR A 4 -49.05 -34.92 -39.14
CA THR A 4 -49.29 -33.70 -39.95
C THR A 4 -47.94 -32.94 -39.95
N VAL A 5 -47.44 -32.80 -41.19
CA VAL A 5 -46.24 -32.03 -41.55
C VAL A 5 -46.69 -30.59 -41.81
N PHE A 6 -46.06 -29.59 -41.22
CA PHE A 6 -46.11 -28.21 -41.65
C PHE A 6 -44.75 -27.75 -42.10
N ALA A 7 -44.65 -27.42 -43.35
CA ALA A 7 -43.53 -26.73 -43.97
C ALA A 7 -43.66 -25.23 -43.69
N ILE A 8 -42.59 -24.61 -43.23
CA ILE A 8 -42.45 -23.15 -43.08
C ILE A 8 -41.28 -22.70 -43.95
N GLY A 9 -41.60 -21.81 -44.88
CA GLY A 9 -40.65 -21.26 -45.83
C GLY A 9 -39.57 -20.37 -45.23
N ALA A 10 -38.40 -20.46 -45.82
CA ALA A 10 -37.25 -19.62 -45.50
C ALA A 10 -37.44 -18.23 -46.13
N VAL A 11 -37.44 -17.19 -45.30
CA VAL A 11 -37.25 -15.79 -45.73
C VAL A 11 -35.78 -15.45 -45.49
N LEU A 12 -35.02 -15.29 -46.56
CA LEU A 12 -33.67 -14.76 -46.55
C LEU A 12 -33.73 -13.22 -46.33
N THR A 13 -33.40 -12.76 -45.16
CA THR A 13 -33.03 -11.36 -44.95
C THR A 13 -31.51 -11.23 -45.00
N LEU A 14 -31.01 -10.58 -46.04
CA LEU A 14 -29.63 -10.12 -46.13
C LEU A 14 -29.39 -9.00 -45.06
N GLY A 15 -28.83 -9.36 -43.93
CA GLY A 15 -28.29 -8.43 -42.95
C GLY A 15 -26.82 -8.22 -43.24
N CYS A 16 -26.41 -7.02 -43.68
CA CYS A 16 -25.03 -6.58 -43.68
C CYS A 16 -24.53 -6.50 -42.25
N GLY A 17 -23.98 -7.59 -41.73
CA GLY A 17 -23.24 -7.63 -40.49
C GLY A 17 -21.81 -7.16 -40.74
N VAL A 18 -21.49 -5.94 -40.31
CA VAL A 18 -20.09 -5.51 -40.15
C VAL A 18 -19.52 -6.35 -39.01
N ALA A 19 -18.83 -7.40 -39.35
CA ALA A 19 -18.03 -8.17 -38.40
C ALA A 19 -16.85 -7.28 -37.94
N TRP A 20 -16.96 -6.76 -36.74
CA TRP A 20 -15.79 -6.25 -36.02
C TRP A 20 -14.94 -7.48 -35.66
N GLY A 21 -13.93 -7.73 -36.50
CA GLY A 21 -12.91 -8.73 -36.20
C GLY A 21 -12.22 -8.35 -34.91
N GLN A 22 -12.45 -9.13 -33.87
CA GLN A 22 -11.52 -9.20 -32.73
C GLN A 22 -10.24 -9.85 -33.25
N GLY A 23 -9.35 -9.00 -33.79
CA GLY A 23 -7.98 -9.43 -34.06
C GLY A 23 -7.37 -9.94 -32.75
N ALA A 24 -6.89 -11.18 -32.76
CA ALA A 24 -5.99 -11.66 -31.72
C ALA A 24 -4.92 -10.59 -31.48
N PRO A 25 -4.49 -10.33 -30.23
CA PRO A 25 -3.45 -9.34 -29.96
C PRO A 25 -2.24 -9.68 -30.83
N SER A 26 -1.96 -8.81 -31.79
CA SER A 26 -0.75 -8.88 -32.62
C SER A 26 0.41 -8.90 -31.65
N ALA A 27 1.22 -9.97 -31.69
CA ALA A 27 2.45 -10.05 -30.91
C ALA A 27 3.25 -8.78 -31.22
N SER A 28 3.27 -7.83 -30.30
CA SER A 28 3.97 -6.57 -30.51
C SER A 28 5.44 -6.87 -30.69
N LYS A 29 6.07 -6.26 -31.71
CA LYS A 29 7.51 -6.43 -31.92
C LYS A 29 8.26 -6.11 -30.63
N PRO A 30 9.27 -6.93 -30.26
CA PRO A 30 10.10 -6.66 -29.09
C PRO A 30 10.67 -5.23 -29.14
N ILE A 31 10.71 -4.56 -27.99
CA ILE A 31 11.32 -3.24 -27.85
C ILE A 31 12.82 -3.40 -27.62
N LEU A 32 13.17 -4.33 -26.73
CA LEU A 32 14.56 -4.62 -26.39
C LEU A 32 15.13 -5.73 -27.27
N THR A 33 16.41 -5.62 -27.57
CA THR A 33 17.17 -6.69 -28.23
C THR A 33 17.85 -7.59 -27.21
N GLY A 34 17.90 -8.89 -27.48
CA GLY A 34 18.53 -9.88 -26.61
C GLY A 34 17.57 -10.59 -25.66
N PRO A 35 18.10 -11.38 -24.72
CA PRO A 35 17.28 -12.13 -23.76
C PRO A 35 16.48 -11.21 -22.84
N LEU A 36 15.22 -11.60 -22.57
CA LEU A 36 14.29 -10.87 -21.69
C LEU A 36 14.06 -11.64 -20.39
N ALA A 37 13.87 -10.90 -19.30
CA ALA A 37 13.37 -11.45 -18.05
C ALA A 37 11.87 -11.79 -18.20
N LYS A 38 11.42 -12.84 -17.51
CA LYS A 38 10.01 -13.17 -17.43
C LYS A 38 9.32 -12.18 -16.50
N LEU A 39 8.38 -11.41 -17.02
CA LEU A 39 7.54 -10.49 -16.23
C LEU A 39 6.14 -11.08 -16.06
N GLU A 40 5.61 -11.02 -14.85
CA GLU A 40 4.24 -11.44 -14.54
C GLU A 40 3.34 -10.20 -14.42
N ILE A 41 3.10 -9.53 -15.54
CA ILE A 41 2.22 -8.38 -15.63
C ILE A 41 0.91 -8.84 -16.29
N LYS A 42 -0.21 -8.61 -15.61
CA LYS A 42 -1.54 -8.97 -16.11
C LYS A 42 -2.17 -7.81 -16.86
N ASP A 43 -3.04 -8.09 -17.79
CA ASP A 43 -3.92 -7.06 -18.37
C ASP A 43 -5.18 -6.95 -17.51
N ALA A 44 -5.59 -5.72 -17.21
CA ALA A 44 -6.78 -5.48 -16.39
C ALA A 44 -8.05 -5.78 -17.19
N LYS A 45 -8.70 -6.87 -16.84
CA LYS A 45 -10.05 -7.18 -17.35
C LYS A 45 -11.09 -6.44 -16.49
N ILE A 46 -11.26 -5.16 -16.73
CA ILE A 46 -12.36 -4.39 -16.13
C ILE A 46 -13.48 -4.36 -17.16
N GLU A 47 -14.57 -5.07 -16.87
CA GLU A 47 -15.75 -5.04 -17.72
C GLU A 47 -16.28 -3.61 -17.82
N ALA A 48 -16.43 -3.14 -19.04
CA ALA A 48 -16.96 -1.81 -19.29
C ALA A 48 -18.47 -1.80 -19.02
N VAL A 49 -18.88 -1.43 -17.81
CA VAL A 49 -20.24 -0.97 -17.62
C VAL A 49 -20.34 0.39 -18.30
N ARG A 50 -21.07 0.46 -19.40
CA ARG A 50 -21.30 1.71 -20.14
C ARG A 50 -22.51 2.40 -19.50
N GLY A 51 -22.26 3.42 -18.71
CA GLY A 51 -23.30 4.23 -18.12
C GLY A 51 -22.85 5.68 -17.92
N THR A 52 -23.80 6.60 -17.86
CA THR A 52 -23.52 7.96 -17.42
C THR A 52 -23.22 7.94 -15.92
N PRO A 53 -22.15 8.58 -15.45
CA PRO A 53 -21.84 8.66 -14.02
C PRO A 53 -23.00 9.27 -13.22
N LYS A 54 -23.38 8.63 -12.10
CA LYS A 54 -24.52 9.04 -11.28
C LYS A 54 -24.15 9.13 -9.82
N GLY A 55 -24.85 9.99 -9.09
CA GLY A 55 -24.75 10.10 -7.64
C GLY A 55 -23.40 10.59 -7.12
N THR A 56 -23.29 10.63 -5.81
CA THR A 56 -22.08 11.04 -5.09
C THR A 56 -21.71 9.99 -4.07
N LEU A 57 -20.42 9.62 -4.02
CA LEU A 57 -19.85 8.74 -3.02
C LEU A 57 -19.17 9.58 -1.94
N ASN A 58 -19.65 9.50 -0.70
CA ASN A 58 -19.13 10.22 0.45
C ASN A 58 -18.28 9.29 1.32
N ILE A 59 -17.00 9.62 1.49
CA ILE A 59 -16.01 8.80 2.16
C ILE A 59 -15.50 9.50 3.42
N GLY A 60 -15.51 8.81 4.54
CA GLY A 60 -14.89 9.23 5.80
C GLY A 60 -13.54 8.57 6.04
N LEU A 61 -12.44 9.33 5.99
CA LEU A 61 -11.10 8.88 6.36
C LEU A 61 -10.82 9.16 7.83
N HIS A 62 -9.96 8.36 8.45
CA HIS A 62 -9.57 8.49 9.86
C HIS A 62 -8.46 9.52 10.12
N PHE A 63 -8.03 10.26 9.12
CA PHE A 63 -6.99 11.30 9.21
C PHE A 63 -7.39 12.54 8.40
N GLY A 64 -6.74 13.67 8.72
CA GLY A 64 -6.94 14.92 7.96
C GLY A 64 -6.20 14.87 6.62
N LEU A 65 -6.67 15.65 5.67
CA LEU A 65 -6.17 15.69 4.30
C LEU A 65 -5.06 16.74 4.14
N ASP A 66 -3.84 16.30 3.79
CA ASP A 66 -2.72 17.20 3.52
C ASP A 66 -2.72 17.60 2.04
N PRO A 67 -2.65 18.90 1.70
CA PRO A 67 -2.56 19.36 0.32
C PRO A 67 -1.37 18.75 -0.45
N GLY A 68 -0.28 18.47 0.24
CA GLY A 68 0.90 17.82 -0.36
C GLY A 68 0.62 16.43 -0.95
N TRP A 69 -0.47 15.78 -0.56
CA TRP A 69 -0.83 14.44 -1.02
C TRP A 69 -1.29 14.37 -2.48
N PHE A 70 -1.48 15.50 -3.14
CA PHE A 70 -1.89 15.51 -4.53
C PHE A 70 -0.70 15.57 -5.52
N ASP A 71 0.53 15.76 -5.02
CA ASP A 71 1.74 15.83 -5.83
C ASP A 71 2.56 14.53 -5.72
N PRO A 72 2.49 13.61 -6.71
CA PRO A 72 3.22 12.36 -6.66
C PRO A 72 4.74 12.52 -6.79
N LEU A 73 5.24 13.67 -7.25
CA LEU A 73 6.67 13.89 -7.43
C LEU A 73 7.43 14.07 -6.11
N GLY A 74 6.76 14.51 -5.06
CA GLY A 74 7.43 14.87 -3.80
C GLY A 74 6.93 14.13 -2.57
N TYR A 75 5.81 13.47 -2.65
CA TYR A 75 5.16 12.86 -1.49
C TYR A 75 4.82 11.39 -1.72
N TYR A 76 4.85 10.62 -0.63
CA TYR A 76 4.37 9.24 -0.55
C TYR A 76 3.79 8.98 0.85
N GLY A 77 2.91 8.02 0.97
CA GLY A 77 2.23 7.69 2.22
C GLY A 77 0.72 7.57 1.96
N PRO A 78 -0.17 8.16 2.76
CA PRO A 78 -1.61 8.11 2.52
C PRO A 78 -2.07 8.73 1.19
N ALA A 79 -1.19 9.47 0.52
CA ALA A 79 -1.44 10.14 -0.75
C ALA A 79 -1.89 9.23 -1.89
N HIS A 80 -1.48 7.96 -1.89
CA HIS A 80 -1.83 7.04 -2.96
C HIS A 80 -3.35 6.84 -3.14
N HIS A 81 -4.17 7.08 -2.12
CA HIS A 81 -5.63 7.13 -2.27
C HIS A 81 -6.07 8.10 -3.35
N PHE A 82 -5.44 9.27 -3.36
CA PHE A 82 -5.77 10.35 -4.27
C PHE A 82 -5.08 10.19 -5.62
N TYR A 83 -3.92 9.52 -5.65
CA TYR A 83 -3.25 9.23 -6.91
C TYR A 83 -4.13 8.35 -7.81
N TYR A 84 -4.79 7.34 -7.25
CA TYR A 84 -5.73 6.51 -8.01
C TYR A 84 -6.98 7.25 -8.52
N LEU A 85 -7.31 8.41 -7.94
CA LEU A 85 -8.39 9.26 -8.43
C LEU A 85 -7.92 10.16 -9.57
N VAL A 86 -6.86 10.95 -9.34
CA VAL A 86 -6.45 12.06 -10.20
C VAL A 86 -5.41 11.65 -11.24
N HIS A 87 -4.51 10.73 -10.88
CA HIS A 87 -3.39 10.30 -11.72
C HIS A 87 -3.59 8.88 -12.25
N ASP A 88 -2.75 8.50 -13.21
CA ASP A 88 -2.60 7.12 -13.63
C ASP A 88 -1.12 6.76 -13.78
N ALA A 89 -0.82 5.46 -13.73
CA ALA A 89 0.54 4.94 -13.73
C ALA A 89 0.80 4.06 -14.95
N LEU A 90 2.07 3.81 -15.28
CA LEU A 90 2.42 2.86 -16.35
C LEU A 90 1.90 1.46 -16.02
N ILE A 91 2.19 1.01 -14.80
CA ILE A 91 1.76 -0.25 -14.20
C ILE A 91 1.27 0.06 -12.81
N LYS A 92 0.19 -0.56 -12.37
CA LYS A 92 -0.34 -0.40 -11.01
C LYS A 92 -0.99 -1.68 -10.53
N PRO A 93 -1.05 -1.95 -9.21
CA PRO A 93 -1.81 -3.08 -8.71
C PRO A 93 -3.29 -2.88 -9.00
N MET A 94 -3.93 -3.97 -9.37
CA MET A 94 -5.35 -4.06 -9.65
C MET A 94 -5.86 -5.38 -9.05
N PRO A 95 -7.15 -5.59 -8.94
CA PRO A 95 -7.70 -6.84 -8.39
C PRO A 95 -7.15 -8.12 -9.05
N GLN A 96 -6.63 -8.01 -10.27
CA GLN A 96 -6.08 -9.13 -11.02
C GLN A 96 -4.62 -9.44 -10.70
N GLY A 97 -3.94 -8.60 -9.94
CA GLY A 97 -2.56 -8.84 -9.52
C GLY A 97 -1.77 -7.59 -9.19
N GLU A 98 -0.61 -7.82 -8.60
CA GLU A 98 0.31 -6.80 -8.12
C GLU A 98 0.85 -5.92 -9.26
N PHE A 99 1.10 -6.52 -10.42
CA PHE A 99 1.50 -5.83 -11.63
C PHE A 99 0.43 -5.99 -12.70
N THR A 100 -0.24 -4.88 -12.99
CA THR A 100 -1.28 -4.83 -14.01
C THR A 100 -1.01 -3.65 -14.93
N PHE A 101 -1.08 -3.88 -16.24
CA PHE A 101 -0.94 -2.81 -17.22
C PHE A 101 -1.98 -1.72 -17.00
N SER A 102 -1.53 -0.46 -17.02
CA SER A 102 -2.39 0.70 -16.93
C SER A 102 -2.15 1.62 -18.13
N LEU A 103 -1.42 2.72 -18.00
CA LEU A 103 -1.06 3.54 -19.18
C LEU A 103 -0.18 2.79 -20.18
N ALA A 104 0.66 1.88 -19.70
CA ALA A 104 1.38 0.97 -20.58
C ALA A 104 0.48 -0.19 -21.02
N GLU A 105 0.60 -0.62 -22.29
CA GLU A 105 0.01 -1.84 -22.85
C GLU A 105 1.03 -2.99 -22.97
N HIS A 106 2.33 -2.66 -22.85
CA HIS A 106 3.42 -3.61 -22.95
C HIS A 106 4.63 -3.14 -22.13
N ALA A 107 5.35 -4.10 -21.54
CA ALA A 107 6.60 -3.85 -20.83
C ALA A 107 7.58 -5.01 -21.05
N GLU A 108 8.86 -4.67 -21.11
CA GLU A 108 9.96 -5.62 -21.19
C GLU A 108 11.05 -5.25 -20.19
N MET A 109 11.78 -6.24 -19.75
CA MET A 109 12.99 -6.06 -18.96
C MET A 109 14.07 -6.98 -19.50
N SER A 110 15.28 -6.47 -19.69
CA SER A 110 16.40 -7.32 -20.13
C SER A 110 16.71 -8.40 -19.07
N ALA A 111 17.15 -9.57 -19.49
CA ALA A 111 17.45 -10.68 -18.59
C ALA A 111 18.52 -10.35 -17.53
N ASN A 112 19.40 -9.40 -17.82
CA ASN A 112 20.39 -8.88 -16.87
C ASN A 112 19.89 -7.68 -16.04
N PHE A 113 18.60 -7.32 -16.17
CA PHE A 113 17.95 -6.23 -15.43
C PHE A 113 18.60 -4.84 -15.56
N THR A 114 19.32 -4.59 -16.66
CA THR A 114 19.95 -3.29 -16.93
C THR A 114 19.10 -2.39 -17.81
N LYS A 115 17.96 -2.88 -18.33
CA LYS A 115 17.01 -2.09 -19.13
C LYS A 115 15.58 -2.46 -18.78
N ALA A 116 14.72 -1.45 -18.68
CA ALA A 116 13.27 -1.59 -18.61
C ALA A 116 12.63 -0.78 -19.75
N ALA A 117 11.72 -1.38 -20.50
CA ALA A 117 11.05 -0.74 -21.62
C ALA A 117 9.54 -0.78 -21.45
N PHE A 118 8.87 0.29 -21.86
CA PHE A 118 7.42 0.41 -21.82
C PHE A 118 6.88 0.93 -23.14
N ARG A 119 5.71 0.42 -23.54
CA ARG A 119 4.93 0.97 -24.64
C ARG A 119 3.61 1.46 -24.10
N LEU A 120 3.32 2.75 -24.31
CA LEU A 120 2.07 3.39 -23.91
C LEU A 120 0.92 2.95 -24.82
N ARG A 121 -0.29 2.92 -24.26
CA ARG A 121 -1.52 2.74 -25.04
C ARG A 121 -1.68 3.88 -26.04
N PRO A 122 -2.32 3.65 -27.20
CA PRO A 122 -2.61 4.73 -28.15
C PRO A 122 -3.67 5.69 -27.61
N GLY A 123 -3.59 6.96 -27.99
CA GLY A 123 -4.63 7.96 -27.75
C GLY A 123 -4.79 8.41 -26.29
N LEU A 124 -3.83 8.15 -25.42
CA LEU A 124 -3.84 8.64 -24.03
C LEU A 124 -3.84 10.16 -23.98
N LYS A 125 -4.61 10.69 -23.03
CA LYS A 125 -4.71 12.13 -22.77
C LYS A 125 -4.68 12.42 -21.28
N PHE A 126 -4.28 13.61 -20.93
CA PHE A 126 -4.55 14.20 -19.63
C PHE A 126 -5.96 14.80 -19.56
N GLN A 127 -6.40 15.15 -18.36
CA GLN A 127 -7.75 15.66 -18.08
C GLN A 127 -8.07 17.01 -18.74
N ASP A 128 -7.07 17.73 -19.23
CA ASP A 128 -7.23 18.97 -20.03
C ASP A 128 -7.23 18.73 -21.55
N GLY A 129 -7.14 17.48 -21.98
CA GLY A 129 -7.17 17.06 -23.38
C GLY A 129 -5.80 17.00 -24.06
N HIS A 130 -4.70 17.44 -23.44
CA HIS A 130 -3.35 17.29 -23.97
C HIS A 130 -2.97 15.81 -24.13
N PRO A 131 -2.30 15.41 -25.21
CA PRO A 131 -1.77 14.05 -25.35
C PRO A 131 -0.80 13.71 -24.21
N LEU A 132 -0.92 12.49 -23.66
CA LEU A 132 0.06 11.92 -22.77
C LEU A 132 1.05 11.09 -23.59
N THR A 133 2.32 11.44 -23.54
CA THR A 133 3.38 10.85 -24.33
C THR A 133 4.55 10.38 -23.46
N THR A 134 5.53 9.73 -24.07
CA THR A 134 6.79 9.34 -23.42
C THR A 134 7.61 10.53 -22.92
N ALA A 135 7.39 11.72 -23.48
CA ALA A 135 8.01 12.96 -22.97
C ALA A 135 7.56 13.27 -21.53
N ASP A 136 6.25 13.08 -21.22
CA ASP A 136 5.72 13.27 -19.87
C ASP A 136 6.22 12.19 -18.89
N VAL A 137 6.36 10.96 -19.38
CA VAL A 137 6.96 9.86 -18.60
C VAL A 137 8.41 10.21 -18.24
N LYS A 138 9.23 10.59 -19.23
CA LYS A 138 10.62 11.01 -19.00
C LYS A 138 10.70 12.17 -18.03
N TRP A 139 9.92 13.21 -18.27
CA TRP A 139 9.87 14.39 -17.40
C TRP A 139 9.50 14.02 -15.95
N THR A 140 8.50 13.16 -15.75
CA THR A 140 8.09 12.67 -14.42
C THR A 140 9.25 11.97 -13.71
N TYR A 141 9.94 11.05 -14.38
CA TYR A 141 11.07 10.32 -13.80
C TYR A 141 12.25 11.22 -13.45
N GLU A 142 12.58 12.20 -14.29
CA GLU A 142 13.67 13.13 -14.07
C GLU A 142 13.38 14.14 -12.94
N ASN A 143 12.12 14.51 -12.75
CA ASN A 143 11.67 15.47 -11.73
C ASN A 143 11.22 14.83 -10.41
N TYR A 144 11.17 13.52 -10.33
CA TYR A 144 10.80 12.82 -9.11
C TYR A 144 11.79 13.07 -7.96
N ARG A 145 11.28 13.38 -6.76
CA ARG A 145 12.06 13.63 -5.53
C ARG A 145 11.43 12.96 -4.30
N GLY A 146 10.51 12.01 -4.54
CA GLY A 146 9.77 11.31 -3.49
C GLY A 146 10.53 10.13 -2.90
N TYR A 147 9.79 9.15 -2.43
CA TYR A 147 10.32 7.96 -1.76
C TYR A 147 11.26 7.17 -2.67
N ASN A 148 12.42 6.77 -2.15
CA ASN A 148 13.48 6.04 -2.87
C ASN A 148 14.09 6.79 -4.08
N PHE A 149 13.90 8.13 -4.21
CA PHE A 149 14.41 8.84 -5.37
C PHE A 149 15.93 8.73 -5.52
N LYS A 150 16.67 8.77 -4.40
CA LYS A 150 18.13 8.66 -4.45
C LYS A 150 18.59 7.32 -5.03
N LEU A 151 17.98 6.21 -4.58
CA LEU A 151 18.25 4.88 -5.13
C LEU A 151 17.97 4.84 -6.64
N PHE A 152 16.87 5.45 -7.08
CA PHE A 152 16.54 5.54 -8.50
C PHE A 152 17.60 6.32 -9.28
N GLN A 153 18.00 7.50 -8.80
CA GLN A 153 19.03 8.32 -9.45
C GLN A 153 20.40 7.63 -9.47
N ASP A 154 20.77 6.95 -8.40
CA ASP A 154 22.06 6.24 -8.32
C ASP A 154 22.11 5.12 -9.37
N LYS A 155 21.01 4.40 -9.58
CA LYS A 155 20.92 3.28 -10.52
C LYS A 155 20.59 3.70 -11.96
N LEU A 156 19.88 4.81 -12.17
CA LEU A 156 19.53 5.28 -13.50
C LEU A 156 20.78 5.80 -14.23
N ASP A 157 20.99 5.33 -15.46
CA ASP A 157 21.97 5.85 -16.40
C ASP A 157 21.32 6.95 -17.27
N ARG A 158 20.34 6.57 -18.07
CA ARG A 158 19.62 7.47 -18.96
C ARG A 158 18.22 6.98 -19.27
N ILE A 159 17.38 7.88 -19.76
CA ILE A 159 16.04 7.59 -20.28
C ILE A 159 16.02 7.91 -21.78
N GLU A 160 15.73 6.92 -22.59
CA GLU A 160 15.66 6.98 -24.05
C GLU A 160 14.21 7.01 -24.52
N ILE A 161 13.83 8.05 -25.23
CA ILE A 161 12.56 8.12 -25.97
C ILE A 161 12.81 7.50 -27.35
N VAL A 162 12.18 6.37 -27.64
CA VAL A 162 12.24 5.72 -28.94
C VAL A 162 11.25 6.36 -29.90
N ASP A 163 10.03 6.61 -29.40
CA ASP A 163 8.95 7.32 -30.08
C ASP A 163 7.94 7.86 -29.04
N ASP A 164 6.86 8.52 -29.48
CA ASP A 164 5.84 9.13 -28.58
C ASP A 164 5.16 8.12 -27.64
N ARG A 165 5.31 6.82 -27.88
CA ARG A 165 4.70 5.75 -27.11
C ARG A 165 5.69 4.76 -26.52
N THR A 166 6.94 4.77 -26.95
CA THR A 166 7.94 3.78 -26.56
C THR A 166 9.11 4.45 -25.85
N ILE A 167 9.39 4.01 -24.62
CA ILE A 167 10.44 4.54 -23.76
C ILE A 167 11.27 3.41 -23.17
N VAL A 168 12.57 3.62 -23.05
CA VAL A 168 13.53 2.69 -22.44
C VAL A 168 14.30 3.39 -21.33
N LEU A 169 14.30 2.80 -20.15
CA LEU A 169 15.14 3.17 -19.03
C LEU A 169 16.39 2.30 -19.04
N HIS A 170 17.55 2.91 -19.00
CA HIS A 170 18.84 2.25 -18.91
C HIS A 170 19.39 2.40 -17.49
N PHE A 171 19.86 1.31 -16.90
CA PHE A 171 20.44 1.29 -15.56
C PHE A 171 21.94 0.99 -15.66
N LYS A 172 22.73 1.62 -14.77
CA LYS A 172 24.19 1.46 -14.67
C LYS A 172 24.58 0.03 -14.26
N GLU A 173 23.70 -0.63 -13.52
CA GLU A 173 23.86 -1.98 -12.96
C GLU A 173 22.49 -2.69 -12.88
N PRO A 174 22.42 -3.99 -12.62
CA PRO A 174 21.16 -4.72 -12.50
C PRO A 174 20.21 -4.05 -11.49
N PHE A 175 18.94 -3.85 -11.90
CA PHE A 175 17.92 -3.28 -11.04
C PHE A 175 16.69 -4.19 -10.99
N VAL A 176 16.85 -5.35 -10.35
CA VAL A 176 15.82 -6.40 -10.28
C VAL A 176 14.52 -5.90 -9.64
N ASP A 177 14.62 -5.07 -8.59
CA ASP A 177 13.47 -4.55 -7.85
C ASP A 177 12.85 -3.29 -8.48
N PHE A 178 13.21 -2.94 -9.72
CA PHE A 178 12.69 -1.71 -10.34
C PHE A 178 11.17 -1.66 -10.36
N LEU A 179 10.51 -2.72 -10.80
CA LEU A 179 9.04 -2.76 -10.84
C LEU A 179 8.42 -2.76 -9.44
N ASP A 180 9.00 -3.48 -8.49
CA ASP A 180 8.51 -3.52 -7.09
C ASP A 180 8.56 -2.13 -6.43
N LEU A 181 9.61 -1.37 -6.70
CA LEU A 181 9.86 -0.08 -6.05
C LEU A 181 9.23 1.11 -6.77
N TYR A 182 9.08 1.04 -8.10
CA TYR A 182 8.74 2.18 -8.94
C TYR A 182 7.51 2.00 -9.81
N ASN A 183 6.64 1.04 -9.48
CA ASN A 183 5.29 1.00 -10.03
C ASN A 183 4.36 1.98 -9.28
N GLY A 184 3.12 2.13 -9.74
CA GLY A 184 2.14 3.03 -9.13
C GLY A 184 1.81 2.77 -7.66
N ALA A 185 2.15 1.59 -7.11
CA ALA A 185 1.95 1.30 -5.69
C ALA A 185 3.23 1.49 -4.87
N GLY A 186 4.41 1.21 -5.46
CA GLY A 186 5.69 1.23 -4.76
C GLY A 186 6.21 2.62 -4.42
N SER A 187 5.88 3.61 -5.23
CA SER A 187 6.33 5.00 -5.04
C SER A 187 5.51 5.98 -5.87
N GLY A 188 5.75 7.29 -5.64
CA GLY A 188 5.11 8.35 -6.44
C GLY A 188 5.56 8.38 -7.90
N ILE A 189 6.72 7.87 -8.25
CA ILE A 189 7.30 7.98 -9.60
C ILE A 189 6.50 7.22 -10.66
N GLY A 190 5.77 6.18 -10.27
CA GLY A 190 4.93 5.43 -11.19
C GLY A 190 3.73 6.22 -11.74
N TRP A 191 3.32 7.29 -11.06
CA TRP A 191 2.18 8.13 -11.41
C TRP A 191 2.63 9.25 -12.33
N ILE A 192 2.15 9.24 -13.57
CA ILE A 192 2.62 10.17 -14.59
C ILE A 192 1.96 11.54 -14.43
N VAL A 193 2.79 12.57 -14.43
CA VAL A 193 2.41 13.97 -14.22
C VAL A 193 2.44 14.72 -15.55
N PRO A 194 1.44 15.58 -15.86
CA PRO A 194 1.45 16.41 -17.07
C PRO A 194 2.50 17.51 -16.98
N SER A 195 3.61 17.33 -17.68
CA SER A 195 4.77 18.22 -17.65
C SER A 195 4.39 19.67 -17.97
N HIS A 196 3.66 19.90 -19.06
CA HIS A 196 3.21 21.22 -19.53
C HIS A 196 2.36 21.98 -18.48
N TYR A 197 1.55 21.24 -17.71
CA TYR A 197 0.72 21.84 -16.66
C TYR A 197 1.55 22.13 -15.41
N TYR A 198 2.36 21.15 -14.97
CA TYR A 198 3.21 21.31 -13.80
C TYR A 198 4.19 22.47 -13.93
N GLU A 199 4.83 22.62 -15.08
CA GLU A 199 5.74 23.74 -15.37
C GLU A 199 5.02 25.09 -15.35
N ARG A 200 3.77 25.15 -15.84
CA ARG A 200 2.97 26.36 -15.86
C ARG A 200 2.54 26.82 -14.47
N VAL A 201 2.10 25.89 -13.60
CA VAL A 201 1.54 26.22 -12.27
C VAL A 201 2.55 26.14 -11.14
N GLY A 202 3.66 25.47 -11.36
CA GLY A 202 4.69 25.19 -10.36
C GLY A 202 4.23 24.20 -9.28
N LYS A 203 5.16 23.81 -8.43
CA LYS A 203 4.94 22.81 -7.38
C LYS A 203 3.77 23.15 -6.43
N ASP A 204 3.70 24.39 -5.98
CA ASP A 204 2.67 24.81 -5.02
C ASP A 204 1.32 24.99 -5.69
N GLY A 205 1.28 25.45 -6.91
CA GLY A 205 0.08 25.49 -7.73
C GLY A 205 -0.46 24.10 -8.00
N PHE A 206 0.42 23.12 -8.28
CA PHE A 206 0.03 21.74 -8.53
C PHE A 206 -0.57 21.06 -7.31
N LYS A 207 -0.05 21.31 -6.10
CA LYS A 207 -0.61 20.79 -4.84
C LYS A 207 -2.05 21.28 -4.57
N THR A 208 -2.36 22.49 -4.99
CA THR A 208 -3.67 23.10 -4.77
C THR A 208 -4.67 22.82 -5.88
N ARG A 209 -4.19 22.52 -7.07
CA ARG A 209 -4.99 22.18 -8.26
C ARG A 209 -4.30 21.06 -9.04
N PRO A 210 -4.28 19.84 -8.50
CA PRO A 210 -3.66 18.71 -9.19
C PRO A 210 -4.44 18.36 -10.45
N MET A 211 -3.72 17.92 -11.47
CA MET A 211 -4.28 17.41 -12.71
C MET A 211 -3.47 16.19 -13.16
N GLY A 212 -4.13 15.21 -13.75
CA GLY A 212 -3.49 13.99 -14.19
C GLY A 212 -4.23 13.29 -15.32
N ALA A 213 -4.03 11.98 -15.43
CA ALA A 213 -4.69 11.11 -16.39
C ALA A 213 -5.62 10.08 -15.72
N GLY A 214 -5.96 10.28 -14.45
CA GLY A 214 -6.83 9.39 -13.69
C GLY A 214 -8.32 9.57 -13.96
N PRO A 215 -9.18 8.69 -13.39
CA PRO A 215 -10.61 8.65 -13.69
C PRO A 215 -11.43 9.82 -13.15
N PHE A 216 -10.88 10.59 -12.18
CA PHE A 216 -11.58 11.72 -11.57
C PHE A 216 -10.75 12.99 -11.63
N LYS A 217 -11.41 14.10 -11.97
CA LYS A 217 -10.84 15.45 -11.89
C LYS A 217 -10.96 15.99 -10.48
N PHE A 218 -9.90 16.64 -10.02
CA PHE A 218 -9.95 17.39 -8.77
C PHE A 218 -10.85 18.63 -8.92
N VAL A 219 -11.72 18.86 -7.94
CA VAL A 219 -12.63 20.02 -7.93
C VAL A 219 -12.18 21.04 -6.90
N SER A 220 -12.04 20.62 -5.64
CA SER A 220 -11.71 21.52 -4.53
C SER A 220 -11.14 20.76 -3.34
N GLN A 221 -10.46 21.51 -2.47
CA GLN A 221 -10.10 21.02 -1.15
C GLN A 221 -10.19 22.11 -0.10
N GLU A 222 -10.49 21.68 1.11
CA GLU A 222 -10.30 22.40 2.35
C GLU A 222 -9.26 21.62 3.17
N ALA A 223 -8.08 22.23 3.38
CA ALA A 223 -6.94 21.56 3.98
C ALA A 223 -7.29 20.96 5.36
N GLY A 224 -6.95 19.70 5.56
CA GLY A 224 -7.26 18.94 6.77
C GLY A 224 -8.70 18.42 6.86
N VAL A 225 -9.63 18.93 6.08
CA VAL A 225 -11.08 18.72 6.24
C VAL A 225 -11.64 17.84 5.12
N GLN A 226 -11.60 18.32 3.87
CA GLN A 226 -12.24 17.60 2.76
C GLN A 226 -11.57 17.86 1.41
N ALA A 227 -11.82 16.95 0.48
CA ALA A 227 -11.51 17.13 -0.95
C ALA A 227 -12.65 16.56 -1.79
N SER A 228 -12.93 17.19 -2.94
CA SER A 228 -14.00 16.81 -3.85
C SER A 228 -13.46 16.57 -5.25
N PHE A 229 -14.05 15.57 -5.90
CA PHE A 229 -13.64 15.09 -7.22
C PHE A 229 -14.87 14.84 -8.10
N GLU A 230 -14.75 15.04 -9.41
CA GLU A 230 -15.79 14.75 -10.38
C GLU A 230 -15.31 13.74 -11.43
N ALA A 231 -16.21 12.92 -11.94
CA ALA A 231 -15.92 11.93 -12.95
C ALA A 231 -15.35 12.55 -14.23
N TRP A 232 -14.30 11.96 -14.78
CA TRP A 232 -13.80 12.29 -16.10
C TRP A 232 -14.34 11.27 -17.11
N ASN A 233 -15.33 11.68 -17.91
CA ASN A 233 -16.03 10.80 -18.83
C ASN A 233 -15.16 10.27 -19.99
N GLU A 234 -14.06 10.96 -20.29
CA GLU A 234 -13.10 10.58 -21.35
C GLU A 234 -11.95 9.73 -20.81
N TYR A 235 -12.04 9.23 -19.58
CA TYR A 235 -10.99 8.37 -19.02
C TYR A 235 -10.76 7.15 -19.93
N TRP A 236 -9.51 6.89 -20.26
CA TRP A 236 -9.11 5.94 -21.29
C TRP A 236 -9.62 4.51 -21.08
N ARG A 237 -9.77 4.06 -19.82
CA ARG A 237 -10.22 2.70 -19.51
C ARG A 237 -11.74 2.61 -19.59
N ARG A 238 -12.45 3.44 -18.84
CA ARG A 238 -13.91 3.59 -18.84
C ARG A 238 -14.32 4.83 -18.06
N ALA A 239 -15.46 5.41 -18.41
CA ALA A 239 -16.07 6.44 -17.57
C ALA A 239 -16.37 5.89 -16.16
N PRO A 240 -16.12 6.66 -15.09
CA PRO A 240 -16.50 6.26 -13.74
C PRO A 240 -18.01 6.01 -13.59
N GLY A 241 -18.38 5.11 -12.67
CA GLY A 241 -19.79 4.84 -12.37
C GLY A 241 -20.43 5.93 -11.49
N VAL A 242 -19.68 6.54 -10.56
CA VAL A 242 -20.13 7.67 -9.73
C VAL A 242 -19.80 9.00 -10.38
N LYS A 243 -20.70 9.98 -10.25
CA LYS A 243 -20.51 11.34 -10.79
C LYS A 243 -19.52 12.16 -9.97
N ALA A 244 -19.53 12.00 -8.65
CA ALA A 244 -18.65 12.73 -7.74
C ALA A 244 -18.19 11.87 -6.57
N ILE A 245 -17.02 12.20 -6.04
CA ILE A 245 -16.49 11.62 -4.81
C ILE A 245 -16.14 12.78 -3.86
N ASN A 246 -16.66 12.73 -2.63
CA ASN A 246 -16.25 13.60 -1.54
C ASN A 246 -15.49 12.78 -0.51
N VAL A 247 -14.30 13.21 -0.17
CA VAL A 247 -13.47 12.60 0.87
C VAL A 247 -13.34 13.55 2.03
N ARG A 248 -13.71 13.10 3.23
CA ARG A 248 -13.68 13.90 4.46
C ARG A 248 -12.72 13.30 5.47
N GLY A 249 -11.88 14.13 6.06
CA GLY A 249 -11.00 13.77 7.17
C GLY A 249 -11.76 13.81 8.49
N ILE A 250 -12.22 12.67 8.98
CA ILE A 250 -12.99 12.55 10.22
C ILE A 250 -12.20 11.68 11.20
N ARG A 251 -11.42 12.32 12.08
CA ARG A 251 -10.54 11.60 13.01
C ARG A 251 -11.31 10.84 14.08
N ASP A 252 -12.44 11.39 14.53
CA ASP A 252 -13.27 10.77 15.55
C ASP A 252 -14.02 9.56 15.00
N LEU A 253 -13.84 8.39 15.65
CA LEU A 253 -14.43 7.14 15.22
C LEU A 253 -15.95 7.11 15.40
N ALA A 254 -16.47 7.77 16.46
CA ALA A 254 -17.90 7.83 16.72
C ALA A 254 -18.60 8.70 15.66
N ALA A 255 -17.96 9.78 15.25
CA ALA A 255 -18.47 10.63 14.16
C ALA A 255 -18.51 9.87 12.83
N ARG A 256 -17.49 9.05 12.51
CA ARG A 256 -17.54 8.20 11.30
C ARG A 256 -18.67 7.17 11.37
N MET A 257 -18.86 6.54 12.53
CA MET A 257 -19.97 5.59 12.72
C MET A 257 -21.33 6.28 12.59
N ALA A 258 -21.49 7.46 13.20
CA ALA A 258 -22.72 8.25 13.07
C ALA A 258 -23.00 8.62 11.61
N GLY A 259 -21.98 9.06 10.87
CA GLY A 259 -22.12 9.38 9.45
C GLY A 259 -22.60 8.20 8.59
N LEU A 260 -22.13 6.97 8.88
CA LEU A 260 -22.65 5.75 8.24
C LEU A 260 -24.12 5.49 8.59
N GLN A 261 -24.49 5.65 9.86
CA GLN A 261 -25.85 5.40 10.32
C GLN A 261 -26.88 6.42 9.80
N THR A 262 -26.48 7.68 9.65
CA THR A 262 -27.32 8.74 9.10
C THR A 262 -27.36 8.77 7.58
N GLY A 263 -26.45 8.03 6.91
CA GLY A 263 -26.29 8.08 5.46
C GLY A 263 -25.54 9.31 4.94
N GLU A 264 -24.91 10.09 5.82
CA GLU A 264 -24.00 11.19 5.45
C GLU A 264 -22.70 10.65 4.84
N LEU A 265 -22.26 9.48 5.29
CA LEU A 265 -21.15 8.72 4.71
C LEU A 265 -21.67 7.45 4.05
N ASP A 266 -21.12 7.14 2.89
CA ASP A 266 -21.38 5.90 2.16
C ASP A 266 -20.30 4.85 2.46
N LEU A 267 -19.09 5.31 2.83
CA LEU A 267 -17.95 4.48 3.21
C LEU A 267 -17.17 5.14 4.35
N ALA A 268 -16.80 4.37 5.36
CA ALA A 268 -15.94 4.82 6.45
C ALA A 268 -14.74 3.88 6.65
N TYR A 269 -13.57 4.49 6.77
CA TYR A 269 -12.29 3.81 6.96
C TYR A 269 -11.95 3.58 8.42
N GLY A 270 -11.20 2.50 8.67
CA GLY A 270 -10.52 2.26 9.93
C GLY A 270 -11.47 2.13 11.12
N MET A 271 -12.45 1.25 11.00
CA MET A 271 -13.34 0.90 12.09
C MET A 271 -12.63 -0.06 13.04
N THR A 272 -12.47 0.33 14.30
CA THR A 272 -11.69 -0.40 15.31
C THR A 272 -12.40 -0.44 16.67
N GLY A 273 -11.88 -1.24 17.61
CA GLY A 273 -12.31 -1.27 19.00
C GLY A 273 -13.80 -1.59 19.19
N LYS A 274 -14.43 -0.96 20.18
CA LYS A 274 -15.86 -1.19 20.50
C LYS A 274 -16.83 -0.78 19.38
N LEU A 275 -16.48 0.22 18.58
CA LEU A 275 -17.35 0.64 17.47
C LEU A 275 -17.29 -0.31 16.29
N LEU A 276 -16.18 -1.04 16.11
CA LEU A 276 -16.13 -2.15 15.17
C LEU A 276 -17.22 -3.19 15.46
N GLN A 277 -17.49 -3.49 16.75
CA GLN A 277 -18.58 -4.42 17.12
C GLN A 277 -19.94 -3.98 16.57
N ARG A 278 -20.21 -2.66 16.54
CA ARG A 278 -21.45 -2.15 15.95
C ARG A 278 -21.50 -2.34 14.43
N VAL A 279 -20.38 -2.17 13.74
CA VAL A 279 -20.30 -2.45 12.30
C VAL A 279 -20.57 -3.92 12.02
N LEU A 280 -19.95 -4.82 12.79
CA LEU A 280 -20.11 -6.26 12.63
C LEU A 280 -21.53 -6.76 12.93
N ALA A 281 -22.23 -6.08 13.85
CA ALA A 281 -23.59 -6.42 14.27
C ALA A 281 -24.69 -5.78 13.39
N ASP A 282 -24.36 -4.79 12.55
CA ASP A 282 -25.35 -4.12 11.70
C ASP A 282 -25.50 -4.86 10.35
N PRO A 283 -26.63 -5.57 10.13
CA PRO A 283 -26.85 -6.31 8.90
C PRO A 283 -27.01 -5.43 7.65
N LYS A 284 -27.16 -4.11 7.83
CA LYS A 284 -27.23 -3.17 6.73
C LYS A 284 -25.85 -2.76 6.23
N LEU A 285 -24.81 -2.88 7.06
CA LEU A 285 -23.45 -2.53 6.67
C LEU A 285 -22.73 -3.74 6.08
N ARG A 286 -22.03 -3.51 4.99
CA ARG A 286 -21.02 -4.44 4.48
C ARG A 286 -19.67 -4.01 5.03
N TRP A 287 -18.81 -4.95 5.29
CA TRP A 287 -17.46 -4.68 5.78
C TRP A 287 -16.48 -5.72 5.26
N ASP A 288 -15.23 -5.32 5.16
CA ASP A 288 -14.16 -6.21 4.74
C ASP A 288 -12.88 -5.94 5.55
N PRO A 289 -12.23 -6.98 6.08
CA PRO A 289 -10.95 -6.86 6.76
C PRO A 289 -9.80 -6.95 5.75
N ASN A 290 -8.94 -5.95 5.73
CA ASN A 290 -7.67 -6.00 5.01
C ASN A 290 -6.52 -6.25 6.00
N PHE A 291 -5.73 -7.29 5.78
CA PHE A 291 -4.67 -7.75 6.69
C PHE A 291 -3.26 -7.30 6.27
N THR A 292 -3.10 -6.26 5.54
CA THR A 292 -1.81 -5.83 4.99
C THR A 292 -0.84 -5.23 5.99
N ALA A 293 -1.28 -4.92 7.20
CA ALA A 293 -0.50 -4.12 8.14
C ALA A 293 -0.37 -4.77 9.53
N PRO A 294 0.63 -5.64 9.74
CA PRO A 294 0.91 -6.18 11.07
C PRO A 294 1.45 -5.11 12.02
N TRP A 295 1.00 -5.16 13.27
CA TRP A 295 1.57 -4.37 14.35
C TRP A 295 2.83 -5.01 14.91
N HIS A 296 3.82 -4.19 15.23
CA HIS A 296 5.05 -4.63 15.87
C HIS A 296 5.69 -3.52 16.72
N LEU A 297 6.62 -3.89 17.58
CA LEU A 297 7.45 -2.98 18.35
C LEU A 297 8.88 -3.03 17.83
N VAL A 298 9.57 -1.89 17.86
CA VAL A 298 11.00 -1.76 17.54
C VAL A 298 11.72 -1.00 18.65
N PHE A 299 13.03 -1.19 18.72
CA PHE A 299 13.90 -0.66 19.75
C PHE A 299 14.99 0.23 19.13
N PRO A 300 14.76 1.52 18.87
CA PRO A 300 15.71 2.38 18.17
C PRO A 300 17.11 2.43 18.78
N GLY A 301 17.21 2.32 20.10
CA GLY A 301 18.48 2.35 20.85
C GLY A 301 19.08 0.98 21.16
N TYR A 302 18.60 -0.13 20.57
CA TYR A 302 19.04 -1.48 20.96
C TYR A 302 20.55 -1.73 20.80
N ASN A 303 21.22 -1.05 19.89
CA ASN A 303 22.65 -1.19 19.63
C ASN A 303 23.55 -0.38 20.58
N GLU A 304 22.97 0.46 21.43
CA GLU A 304 23.72 1.20 22.46
C GLU A 304 24.00 0.28 23.67
N PRO A 305 25.27 0.05 24.08
CA PRO A 305 25.57 -0.85 25.19
C PRO A 305 24.91 -0.44 26.52
N SER A 306 24.59 0.83 26.70
CA SER A 306 23.89 1.36 27.87
C SER A 306 22.37 1.14 27.82
N SER A 307 21.83 0.68 26.69
CA SER A 307 20.42 0.38 26.53
C SER A 307 20.04 -0.94 27.18
N PRO A 308 18.97 -1.02 27.98
CA PRO A 308 18.46 -2.32 28.41
C PRO A 308 18.07 -3.22 27.24
N PHE A 309 17.66 -2.62 26.10
CA PHE A 309 17.31 -3.36 24.89
C PHE A 309 18.51 -3.87 24.09
N HIS A 310 19.74 -3.56 24.49
CA HIS A 310 20.96 -4.16 23.94
C HIS A 310 20.98 -5.67 24.19
N ASP A 311 20.54 -6.09 25.37
CA ASP A 311 20.44 -7.50 25.73
C ASP A 311 19.23 -8.15 25.06
N LYS A 312 19.47 -9.20 24.25
CA LYS A 312 18.42 -9.99 23.59
C LYS A 312 17.37 -10.51 24.58
N ARG A 313 17.80 -10.90 25.80
CA ARG A 313 16.89 -11.41 26.84
C ARG A 313 15.84 -10.38 27.24
N VAL A 314 16.20 -9.10 27.28
CA VAL A 314 15.25 -8.00 27.55
C VAL A 314 14.25 -7.86 26.41
N ARG A 315 14.69 -7.92 25.15
CA ARG A 315 13.79 -7.85 23.99
C ARG A 315 12.83 -9.05 23.94
N GLN A 316 13.35 -10.24 24.26
CA GLN A 316 12.53 -11.45 24.42
C GLN A 316 11.52 -11.34 25.58
N ALA A 317 11.93 -10.73 26.70
CA ALA A 317 11.03 -10.49 27.81
C ALA A 317 9.87 -9.56 27.45
N VAL A 318 10.14 -8.50 26.66
CA VAL A 318 9.08 -7.65 26.09
C VAL A 318 8.10 -8.50 25.28
N SER A 319 8.61 -9.37 24.41
CA SER A 319 7.76 -10.23 23.57
C SER A 319 6.89 -11.19 24.40
N LEU A 320 7.47 -11.86 25.40
CA LEU A 320 6.79 -12.83 26.24
C LEU A 320 5.78 -12.19 27.20
N ALA A 321 5.98 -10.93 27.58
CA ALA A 321 5.07 -10.21 28.48
C ALA A 321 3.74 -9.84 27.81
N ILE A 322 3.62 -9.86 26.49
CA ILE A 322 2.44 -9.37 25.75
C ILE A 322 1.43 -10.49 25.51
N ASN A 323 0.21 -10.31 26.02
CA ASN A 323 -0.91 -11.22 25.81
C ASN A 323 -1.60 -10.96 24.46
N ARG A 324 -1.01 -11.46 23.38
CA ARG A 324 -1.50 -11.26 22.00
C ARG A 324 -2.93 -11.75 21.77
N PRO A 325 -3.36 -12.94 22.25
CA PRO A 325 -4.76 -13.38 22.11
C PRO A 325 -5.76 -12.42 22.75
N PHE A 326 -5.44 -11.92 23.95
CA PHE A 326 -6.28 -10.93 24.62
C PHE A 326 -6.32 -9.61 23.85
N LEU A 327 -5.16 -9.13 23.40
CA LEU A 327 -5.03 -7.90 22.59
C LEU A 327 -5.89 -7.98 21.33
N VAL A 328 -5.78 -9.04 20.55
CA VAL A 328 -6.57 -9.28 19.34
C VAL A 328 -8.06 -9.28 19.63
N LYS A 329 -8.48 -10.00 20.68
CA LYS A 329 -9.90 -10.07 21.06
C LYS A 329 -10.48 -8.70 21.38
N GLN A 330 -9.73 -7.85 22.09
CA GLN A 330 -10.20 -6.54 22.52
C GLN A 330 -10.18 -5.50 21.41
N GLU A 331 -9.11 -5.48 20.60
CA GLU A 331 -8.90 -4.43 19.58
C GLU A 331 -9.64 -4.73 18.28
N THR A 332 -9.76 -5.99 17.92
CA THR A 332 -10.26 -6.38 16.60
C THR A 332 -11.56 -7.19 16.66
N GLN A 333 -12.17 -7.32 17.82
CA GLN A 333 -13.36 -8.19 18.04
C GLN A 333 -13.14 -9.64 17.57
N GLY A 334 -11.89 -10.10 17.60
CA GLY A 334 -11.50 -11.46 17.19
C GLY A 334 -11.30 -11.66 15.68
N ILE A 335 -11.49 -10.64 14.83
CA ILE A 335 -11.21 -10.72 13.38
C ILE A 335 -9.72 -10.81 13.13
N GLY A 336 -8.90 -10.04 13.86
CA GLY A 336 -7.45 -10.06 13.78
C GLY A 336 -6.87 -11.42 14.20
N LYS A 337 -5.58 -11.61 13.92
CA LYS A 337 -4.86 -12.83 14.28
C LYS A 337 -3.59 -12.49 15.03
N PRO A 338 -3.25 -13.15 16.16
CA PRO A 338 -1.90 -13.10 16.70
C PRO A 338 -0.91 -13.48 15.59
N TRP A 339 0.21 -12.75 15.48
CA TRP A 339 1.10 -12.92 14.34
C TRP A 339 2.55 -13.05 14.80
N GLY A 340 3.27 -13.98 14.18
CA GLY A 340 4.65 -14.28 14.53
C GLY A 340 5.69 -13.57 13.66
N ASN A 341 5.26 -12.90 12.58
CA ASN A 341 6.13 -12.18 11.66
C ASN A 341 5.79 -10.68 11.65
N TRP A 342 6.68 -9.87 11.10
CA TRP A 342 6.48 -8.42 10.94
C TRP A 342 5.95 -8.03 9.56
N ILE A 343 5.90 -8.98 8.63
CA ILE A 343 5.32 -8.84 7.29
C ILE A 343 4.01 -9.61 7.24
N SER A 344 3.00 -9.05 6.61
CA SER A 344 1.74 -9.74 6.37
C SER A 344 1.93 -10.91 5.40
N HIS A 345 1.20 -12.00 5.64
CA HIS A 345 1.14 -13.16 4.74
C HIS A 345 0.57 -12.83 3.35
N GLU A 346 -0.07 -11.70 3.19
CA GLU A 346 -0.56 -11.19 1.91
C GLU A 346 0.62 -10.83 0.97
N ASN A 347 1.77 -10.47 1.50
CA ASN A 347 2.94 -10.13 0.69
C ASN A 347 3.56 -11.36 0.05
N ARG A 348 3.91 -11.27 -1.23
CA ARG A 348 4.48 -12.36 -2.03
C ARG A 348 5.75 -12.97 -1.42
N ASP A 349 6.64 -12.12 -0.88
CA ASP A 349 7.94 -12.46 -0.31
C ASP A 349 7.93 -12.58 1.22
N ALA A 350 6.73 -12.68 1.83
CA ALA A 350 6.60 -12.94 3.25
C ALA A 350 6.86 -14.41 3.60
N LEU A 351 7.22 -14.66 4.85
CA LEU A 351 7.14 -16.00 5.43
C LEU A 351 5.66 -16.40 5.52
N ARG A 352 5.26 -17.43 4.79
CA ARG A 352 3.87 -17.89 4.68
C ARG A 352 3.70 -19.30 5.25
N GLY A 353 2.44 -19.77 5.28
CA GLY A 353 2.02 -21.11 5.73
C GLY A 353 2.50 -22.31 4.90
N ASP A 354 3.58 -22.18 4.17
CA ASP A 354 4.33 -23.23 3.47
C ASP A 354 5.33 -23.95 4.39
N GLY A 355 5.19 -23.79 5.72
CA GLY A 355 6.15 -24.27 6.72
C GLY A 355 7.26 -23.27 7.06
N THR A 356 7.28 -22.11 6.40
CA THR A 356 8.26 -21.03 6.71
C THR A 356 7.72 -20.02 7.71
N GLU A 357 6.43 -20.08 8.06
CA GLU A 357 5.77 -19.18 9.00
C GLU A 357 6.39 -19.27 10.40
N LEU A 358 6.67 -18.12 11.00
CA LEU A 358 7.23 -18.08 12.34
C LEU A 358 6.15 -18.30 13.40
N PRO A 359 6.45 -19.06 14.46
CA PRO A 359 5.48 -19.28 15.54
C PRO A 359 5.16 -17.96 16.24
N VAL A 360 3.90 -17.78 16.61
CA VAL A 360 3.49 -16.67 17.46
C VAL A 360 4.16 -16.81 18.83
N PRO A 361 4.92 -15.79 19.31
CA PRO A 361 5.52 -15.86 20.64
C PRO A 361 4.45 -16.07 21.72
N PRO A 362 4.64 -17.01 22.65
CA PRO A 362 3.66 -17.28 23.72
C PRO A 362 3.59 -16.10 24.69
N TYR A 363 2.48 -16.01 25.42
CA TYR A 363 2.40 -15.17 26.61
C TYR A 363 2.92 -15.94 27.82
N ASP A 364 4.03 -15.50 28.39
CA ASP A 364 4.65 -16.10 29.59
C ASP A 364 5.28 -15.01 30.45
N LEU A 365 4.46 -14.47 31.35
CA LEU A 365 4.88 -13.41 32.26
C LEU A 365 5.97 -13.88 33.24
N ALA A 366 5.95 -15.14 33.67
CA ALA A 366 6.95 -15.68 34.59
C ALA A 366 8.31 -15.76 33.91
N LYS A 367 8.36 -16.27 32.67
CA LYS A 367 9.58 -16.32 31.86
C LYS A 367 10.08 -14.93 31.51
N ALA A 368 9.20 -13.99 31.22
CA ALA A 368 9.57 -12.59 30.97
C ALA A 368 10.31 -11.98 32.17
N LYS A 369 9.76 -12.13 33.39
CA LYS A 369 10.40 -11.68 34.64
C LYS A 369 11.74 -12.39 34.89
N GLN A 370 11.82 -13.67 34.62
CA GLN A 370 13.06 -14.44 34.74
C GLN A 370 14.16 -13.89 33.80
N LEU A 371 13.82 -13.63 32.55
CA LEU A 371 14.77 -13.06 31.57
C LEU A 371 15.23 -11.65 31.96
N LEU A 372 14.31 -10.81 32.45
CA LEU A 372 14.68 -9.47 32.97
C LEU A 372 15.65 -9.57 34.15
N ALA A 373 15.39 -10.48 35.13
CA ALA A 373 16.27 -10.68 36.24
C ALA A 373 17.67 -11.17 35.80
N GLN A 374 17.73 -12.12 34.86
CA GLN A 374 18.99 -12.61 34.28
C GLN A 374 19.76 -11.53 33.51
N ALA A 375 19.05 -10.54 32.94
CA ALA A 375 19.63 -9.40 32.27
C ALA A 375 20.00 -8.23 33.20
N GLY A 376 19.87 -8.41 34.54
CA GLY A 376 20.21 -7.39 35.53
C GLY A 376 19.07 -6.44 35.91
N PHE A 377 17.83 -6.74 35.51
CA PHE A 377 16.65 -5.91 35.78
C PHE A 377 15.57 -6.66 36.58
N PRO A 378 15.87 -7.21 37.79
CA PRO A 378 14.91 -8.01 38.55
C PRO A 378 13.63 -7.25 38.95
N ASN A 379 13.74 -5.92 39.08
CA ASN A 379 12.62 -5.03 39.41
C ASN A 379 12.09 -4.27 38.19
N GLY A 380 12.49 -4.68 36.96
CA GLY A 380 12.18 -3.97 35.74
C GLY A 380 12.94 -2.65 35.59
N PHE A 381 12.46 -1.80 34.68
CA PHE A 381 13.09 -0.49 34.40
C PHE A 381 12.07 0.47 33.79
N GLU A 382 12.46 1.75 33.68
CA GLU A 382 11.68 2.76 32.96
C GLU A 382 12.19 2.94 31.53
N PHE A 383 11.26 3.21 30.61
CA PHE A 383 11.56 3.42 29.19
C PHE A 383 10.61 4.45 28.57
N ASP A 384 11.01 5.04 27.44
CA ASP A 384 10.17 5.93 26.65
C ASP A 384 9.37 5.13 25.64
N TRP A 385 8.09 5.42 25.47
CA TRP A 385 7.22 4.77 24.50
C TRP A 385 6.60 5.78 23.56
N TYR A 386 6.95 5.70 22.29
CA TYR A 386 6.34 6.48 21.23
C TYR A 386 5.23 5.71 20.54
N VAL A 387 4.04 6.27 20.55
CA VAL A 387 2.80 5.65 20.03
C VAL A 387 2.32 6.44 18.83
N PRO A 388 1.94 5.77 17.73
CA PRO A 388 1.33 6.44 16.59
C PRO A 388 -0.05 7.02 16.97
N PHE A 389 -0.51 7.92 16.14
CA PHE A 389 -1.75 8.71 16.27
C PHE A 389 -3.02 7.86 16.49
N ALA A 390 -4.09 8.52 16.94
CA ALA A 390 -5.41 7.90 17.03
C ALA A 390 -5.84 7.25 15.69
N PRO A 391 -6.57 6.10 15.73
CA PRO A 391 -7.23 5.51 16.88
C PRO A 391 -6.41 4.45 17.66
N TYR A 392 -5.10 4.45 17.54
CA TYR A 392 -4.21 3.38 17.99
C TYR A 392 -3.73 3.49 19.45
N PHE A 393 -4.21 4.48 20.18
CA PHE A 393 -3.77 4.69 21.57
C PHE A 393 -4.24 3.58 22.51
N ASP A 394 -5.44 3.04 22.33
CA ASP A 394 -6.00 1.99 23.18
C ASP A 394 -5.13 0.72 23.17
N ILE A 395 -4.58 0.37 22.01
CA ILE A 395 -3.66 -0.75 21.86
C ILE A 395 -2.42 -0.56 22.72
N ALA A 396 -1.84 0.64 22.70
CA ALA A 396 -0.64 0.95 23.45
C ALA A 396 -0.88 0.87 24.96
N GLU A 397 -2.01 1.37 25.45
CA GLU A 397 -2.36 1.27 26.87
C GLU A 397 -2.49 -0.18 27.36
N ARG A 398 -3.07 -1.06 26.53
CA ARG A 398 -3.18 -2.49 26.86
C ARG A 398 -1.81 -3.15 26.92
N ILE A 399 -0.96 -2.92 25.92
CA ILE A 399 0.41 -3.46 25.91
C ILE A 399 1.20 -2.92 27.09
N LEU A 400 1.05 -1.63 27.43
CA LEU A 400 1.74 -1.04 28.57
C LEU A 400 1.31 -1.69 29.91
N ASN A 401 0.06 -2.07 30.06
CA ASN A 401 -0.40 -2.81 31.23
C ASN A 401 0.26 -4.19 31.35
N ASP A 402 0.41 -4.90 30.23
CA ASP A 402 1.14 -6.17 30.18
C ASP A 402 2.62 -5.99 30.55
N LEU A 403 3.27 -4.97 30.01
CA LEU A 403 4.68 -4.65 30.31
C LEU A 403 4.89 -4.19 31.76
N ARG A 404 3.94 -3.44 32.34
CA ARG A 404 3.95 -3.07 33.77
C ARG A 404 3.87 -4.29 34.67
N ALA A 405 3.08 -5.30 34.29
CA ALA A 405 3.01 -6.55 35.03
C ALA A 405 4.36 -7.30 35.06
N ALA A 406 5.21 -7.08 34.07
CA ALA A 406 6.58 -7.59 34.03
C ALA A 406 7.61 -6.67 34.74
N GLY A 407 7.18 -5.48 35.24
CA GLY A 407 8.05 -4.51 35.91
C GLY A 407 8.56 -3.38 35.01
N MET A 408 8.23 -3.40 33.71
CA MET A 408 8.63 -2.36 32.76
C MET A 408 7.61 -1.21 32.77
N ARG A 409 8.05 0.01 33.05
CA ARG A 409 7.18 1.19 33.23
C ARG A 409 7.51 2.25 32.20
N SER A 410 6.47 2.89 31.65
CA SER A 410 6.64 3.99 30.69
C SER A 410 5.56 5.04 30.83
N LYS A 411 5.92 6.26 30.45
CA LYS A 411 4.98 7.32 30.06
C LYS A 411 4.89 7.29 28.54
N MET A 412 3.67 7.12 28.01
CA MET A 412 3.44 7.12 26.57
C MET A 412 3.61 8.53 25.99
N GLN A 413 4.34 8.61 24.89
CA GLN A 413 4.46 9.78 24.04
C GLN A 413 3.49 9.60 22.87
N MET A 414 2.29 10.19 22.97
CA MET A 414 1.29 10.16 21.92
C MET A 414 1.60 11.23 20.89
N LEU A 415 1.84 10.84 19.64
CA LEU A 415 2.16 11.74 18.56
C LEU A 415 0.98 11.86 17.60
N ASP A 416 0.77 13.06 17.04
CA ASP A 416 -0.12 13.19 15.90
C ASP A 416 0.52 12.59 14.62
N ALA A 417 -0.28 12.43 13.56
CA ALA A 417 0.19 11.77 12.35
C ALA A 417 1.39 12.49 11.68
N PRO A 418 1.40 13.83 11.52
CA PRO A 418 2.55 14.55 10.98
C PRO A 418 3.82 14.39 11.82
N ALA A 419 3.72 14.55 13.14
CA ALA A 419 4.86 14.41 14.05
C ALA A 419 5.42 12.98 14.06
N TYR A 420 4.54 11.98 14.09
CA TYR A 420 4.93 10.58 14.02
C TYR A 420 5.66 10.26 12.70
N MET A 421 5.13 10.69 11.57
CA MET A 421 5.75 10.49 10.26
C MET A 421 7.10 11.22 10.14
N ALA A 422 7.19 12.44 10.64
CA ALA A 422 8.43 13.21 10.65
C ALA A 422 9.53 12.56 11.52
N GLN A 423 9.16 11.94 12.63
CA GLN A 423 10.11 11.21 13.48
C GLN A 423 10.50 9.87 12.87
N THR A 424 9.54 9.08 12.40
CA THR A 424 9.83 7.75 11.82
C THR A 424 10.68 7.83 10.56
N SER A 425 10.55 8.89 9.76
CA SER A 425 11.37 9.11 8.56
C SER A 425 12.86 9.34 8.85
N LYS A 426 13.21 9.66 10.08
CA LYS A 426 14.60 9.84 10.54
C LYS A 426 15.22 8.56 11.10
N GLY A 427 14.49 7.44 11.08
CA GLY A 427 14.92 6.18 11.67
C GLY A 427 15.27 6.33 13.16
N ARG A 428 16.39 5.75 13.59
CA ARG A 428 16.86 5.86 14.99
C ARG A 428 17.01 7.29 15.50
N LYS A 429 17.43 8.20 14.63
CA LYS A 429 17.63 9.61 14.99
C LYS A 429 16.33 10.35 15.32
N GLY A 430 15.19 9.83 14.87
CA GLY A 430 13.88 10.42 15.17
C GLY A 430 13.38 10.15 16.58
N PHE A 431 13.96 9.14 17.26
CA PHE A 431 13.54 8.72 18.58
C PHE A 431 14.74 8.70 19.53
N PRO A 432 15.06 9.85 20.14
CA PRO A 432 16.24 9.97 20.99
C PRO A 432 16.09 9.13 22.27
N GLY A 433 17.24 8.76 22.83
CA GLY A 433 17.30 7.95 24.04
C GLY A 433 17.57 6.47 23.75
N ASN A 434 18.32 5.86 24.69
CA ASN A 434 18.71 4.46 24.58
C ASN A 434 17.69 3.48 25.19
N ARG A 435 16.61 3.99 25.79
CA ARG A 435 15.53 3.21 26.42
C ARG A 435 14.20 3.44 25.73
N THR A 436 14.18 3.35 24.42
CA THR A 436 13.00 3.71 23.63
C THR A 436 12.35 2.48 22.98
N ILE A 437 11.04 2.36 23.09
CA ILE A 437 10.20 1.49 22.29
C ILE A 437 9.35 2.34 21.36
N VAL A 438 9.25 1.95 20.09
CA VAL A 438 8.35 2.55 19.11
C VAL A 438 7.35 1.50 18.63
N GLN A 439 6.08 1.81 18.75
CA GLN A 439 5.01 0.99 18.18
C GLN A 439 4.82 1.37 16.72
N ARG A 440 4.78 0.37 15.86
CA ARG A 440 4.69 0.58 14.42
C ARG A 440 3.60 -0.24 13.78
N ILE A 441 3.09 0.32 12.69
CA ILE A 441 2.27 -0.34 11.69
C ILE A 441 2.79 0.11 10.32
N ASP A 442 3.09 -0.83 9.45
CA ASP A 442 3.67 -0.53 8.13
C ASP A 442 2.92 -1.24 6.99
N PRO A 443 1.81 -0.66 6.54
CA PRO A 443 1.11 -1.11 5.34
C PRO A 443 1.83 -0.55 4.11
N ARG A 444 3.01 -1.10 3.75
CA ARG A 444 3.74 -0.57 2.59
C ARG A 444 3.69 -1.52 1.41
N PRO A 445 3.43 -0.98 0.20
CA PRO A 445 3.64 -1.69 -1.05
C PRO A 445 5.11 -2.07 -1.25
N GLY A 446 5.37 -3.08 -2.07
CA GLY A 446 6.72 -3.54 -2.40
C GLY A 446 7.24 -4.67 -1.51
N GLY A 447 6.41 -5.17 -0.59
CA GLY A 447 6.68 -6.39 0.16
C GLY A 447 7.81 -6.31 1.17
N ALA A 448 8.30 -7.48 1.58
CA ALA A 448 9.36 -7.62 2.57
C ALA A 448 10.66 -6.91 2.15
N LYS A 449 11.04 -7.00 0.88
CA LYS A 449 12.26 -6.38 0.36
C LYS A 449 12.28 -4.87 0.55
N ALA A 450 11.15 -4.20 0.27
CA ALA A 450 11.03 -2.77 0.47
C ALA A 450 11.12 -2.38 1.95
N LEU A 451 10.53 -3.17 2.83
CA LEU A 451 10.58 -2.95 4.27
C LEU A 451 11.96 -3.23 4.86
N ILE A 452 12.65 -4.29 4.41
CA ILE A 452 14.04 -4.58 4.80
C ILE A 452 14.95 -3.42 4.41
N ARG A 453 14.90 -2.96 3.16
CA ARG A 453 15.68 -1.81 2.67
C ARG A 453 15.42 -0.56 3.50
N LEU A 454 14.18 -0.33 3.90
CA LEU A 454 13.81 0.88 4.62
C LEU A 454 14.22 0.84 6.10
N TYR A 455 14.03 -0.30 6.78
CA TYR A 455 14.05 -0.39 8.25
C TYR A 455 15.11 -1.30 8.83
N ALA A 456 15.66 -2.23 8.06
CA ALA A 456 16.48 -3.31 8.60
C ALA A 456 17.93 -3.34 8.11
N VAL A 457 18.33 -2.41 7.23
CA VAL A 457 19.70 -2.29 6.74
C VAL A 457 20.35 -0.99 7.17
N CYS A 458 21.67 -0.99 7.33
CA CYS A 458 22.44 0.20 7.66
C CYS A 458 22.26 1.25 6.55
N GLY A 459 21.94 2.48 6.94
CA GLY A 459 21.71 3.56 5.98
C GLY A 459 20.36 3.56 5.28
N GLY A 460 19.48 2.61 5.58
CA GLY A 460 18.08 2.69 5.18
C GLY A 460 17.44 3.99 5.69
N GLN A 461 16.60 4.62 4.86
CA GLN A 461 16.05 5.97 5.14
C GLN A 461 15.39 6.10 6.53
N ALA A 462 14.76 5.04 7.00
CA ALA A 462 14.10 4.99 8.30
C ALA A 462 14.61 3.80 9.13
N SER A 463 15.89 3.40 8.96
CA SER A 463 16.45 2.22 9.59
C SER A 463 16.52 2.33 11.09
N TYR A 464 16.03 1.29 11.74
CA TYR A 464 16.16 1.06 13.20
C TYR A 464 17.21 -0.01 13.50
N ILE A 465 17.54 -0.84 12.52
CA ILE A 465 18.39 -2.03 12.66
C ILE A 465 19.60 -1.85 11.76
N CYS A 466 20.76 -2.27 12.26
CA CYS A 466 22.03 -2.22 11.53
C CYS A 466 22.92 -3.33 12.09
N GLU A 467 22.80 -4.54 11.54
CA GLU A 467 23.47 -5.74 12.00
C GLU A 467 24.36 -6.34 10.91
N PRO A 468 25.64 -6.69 11.21
CA PRO A 468 26.56 -7.22 10.21
C PRO A 468 26.04 -8.45 9.48
N GLN A 469 25.31 -9.34 10.16
CA GLN A 469 24.73 -10.53 9.55
C GLN A 469 23.64 -10.17 8.54
N ILE A 470 22.79 -9.21 8.86
CA ILE A 470 21.73 -8.73 7.97
C ILE A 470 22.34 -8.02 6.78
N GLU A 471 23.35 -7.18 6.99
CA GLU A 471 24.08 -6.50 5.91
C GLU A 471 24.71 -7.48 4.93
N ALA A 472 25.33 -8.56 5.42
CA ALA A 472 25.94 -9.58 4.56
C ALA A 472 24.91 -10.31 3.71
N LEU A 473 23.72 -10.63 4.27
CA LEU A 473 22.62 -11.23 3.52
C LEU A 473 22.02 -10.26 2.53
N TRP A 474 21.86 -8.99 2.94
CA TRP A 474 21.32 -7.95 2.07
C TRP A 474 22.25 -7.63 0.89
N ALA A 475 23.55 -7.59 1.11
CA ALA A 475 24.54 -7.43 0.04
C ALA A 475 24.46 -8.57 -1.00
N LYS A 476 24.30 -9.83 -0.54
CA LYS A 476 24.06 -10.97 -1.44
C LYS A 476 22.74 -10.83 -2.19
N HIS A 477 21.68 -10.39 -1.51
CA HIS A 477 20.38 -10.13 -2.12
C HIS A 477 20.50 -9.09 -3.25
N GLU A 478 21.19 -7.97 -3.01
CA GLU A 478 21.36 -6.91 -4.02
C GLU A 478 22.23 -7.36 -5.21
N ALA A 479 23.22 -8.23 -4.97
CA ALA A 479 24.11 -8.75 -6.02
C ALA A 479 23.45 -9.85 -6.87
N SER A 480 22.43 -10.53 -6.36
CA SER A 480 21.76 -11.62 -7.07
C SER A 480 20.75 -11.10 -8.09
N ILE A 481 20.76 -11.66 -9.30
CA ILE A 481 19.71 -11.48 -10.32
C ILE A 481 18.70 -12.64 -10.34
N ASP A 482 18.93 -13.70 -9.56
CA ASP A 482 18.02 -14.83 -9.44
C ASP A 482 16.88 -14.49 -8.47
N PRO A 483 15.61 -14.40 -8.93
CA PRO A 483 14.46 -14.08 -8.07
C PRO A 483 14.26 -15.08 -6.91
N ALA A 484 14.55 -16.36 -7.11
CA ALA A 484 14.39 -17.39 -6.08
C ALA A 484 15.42 -17.22 -4.95
N GLU A 485 16.68 -16.94 -5.31
CA GLU A 485 17.73 -16.67 -4.33
C GLU A 485 17.44 -15.36 -3.56
N ARG A 486 16.97 -14.31 -4.24
CA ARG A 486 16.56 -13.05 -3.60
C ARG A 486 15.43 -13.28 -2.60
N ASP A 487 14.41 -14.04 -2.97
CA ASP A 487 13.30 -14.38 -2.09
C ASP A 487 13.77 -15.18 -0.86
N ARG A 488 14.64 -16.16 -1.06
CA ARG A 488 15.25 -16.94 0.01
C ARG A 488 16.02 -16.06 1.01
N LEU A 489 16.86 -15.16 0.49
CA LEU A 489 17.64 -14.23 1.33
C LEU A 489 16.76 -13.24 2.09
N ALA A 490 15.72 -12.70 1.46
CA ALA A 490 14.75 -11.82 2.12
C ALA A 490 13.99 -12.55 3.24
N LYS A 491 13.61 -13.80 3.04
CA LYS A 491 12.96 -14.64 4.07
C LYS A 491 13.91 -14.96 5.23
N GLU A 492 15.19 -15.21 4.94
CA GLU A 492 16.20 -15.43 5.98
C GLU A 492 16.40 -14.19 6.86
N ILE A 493 16.47 -12.99 6.25
CA ILE A 493 16.52 -11.73 7.00
C ILE A 493 15.28 -11.56 7.89
N GLN A 494 14.08 -11.83 7.37
CA GLN A 494 12.84 -11.76 8.16
C GLN A 494 12.91 -12.68 9.40
N ARG A 495 13.45 -13.88 9.24
CA ARG A 495 13.62 -14.83 10.33
C ARG A 495 14.55 -14.29 11.41
N ILE A 496 15.73 -13.81 11.03
CA ILE A 496 16.71 -13.23 11.95
C ILE A 496 16.11 -12.06 12.74
N LEU A 497 15.39 -11.18 12.06
CA LEU A 497 14.77 -10.01 12.69
C LEU A 497 13.84 -10.37 13.85
N VAL A 498 13.09 -11.45 13.70
CA VAL A 498 12.15 -11.93 14.73
C VAL A 498 12.84 -12.79 15.79
N GLU A 499 13.67 -13.76 15.39
CA GLU A 499 14.34 -14.70 16.29
C GLU A 499 15.34 -13.99 17.22
N GLU A 500 16.01 -12.95 16.72
CA GLU A 500 16.88 -12.07 17.52
C GLU A 500 16.09 -10.99 18.27
N SER A 501 14.77 -10.98 18.10
CA SER A 501 13.87 -10.00 18.71
C SER A 501 14.29 -8.55 18.48
N TYR A 502 14.89 -8.23 17.32
CA TYR A 502 15.15 -6.85 16.92
C TYR A 502 13.85 -6.08 16.72
N LEU A 503 12.79 -6.82 16.39
CA LEU A 503 11.42 -6.34 16.41
C LEU A 503 10.51 -7.42 17.06
N VAL A 504 9.42 -6.96 17.65
CA VAL A 504 8.46 -7.82 18.34
C VAL A 504 7.13 -7.77 17.61
N PRO A 505 6.77 -8.81 16.83
CA PRO A 505 5.47 -8.88 16.19
C PRO A 505 4.34 -8.97 17.23
N LEU A 506 3.22 -8.35 16.94
CA LEU A 506 2.04 -8.33 17.81
C LEU A 506 0.89 -9.13 17.20
N TYR A 507 0.28 -8.57 16.16
CA TYR A 507 -0.85 -9.20 15.48
C TYR A 507 -1.05 -8.59 14.08
N LEU A 508 -1.75 -9.33 13.23
CA LEU A 508 -2.29 -8.82 11.97
C LEU A 508 -3.52 -7.99 12.28
N ASN A 509 -3.42 -6.71 11.98
CA ASN A 509 -4.52 -5.78 12.14
C ASN A 509 -5.48 -5.90 10.96
N PRO A 510 -6.77 -6.17 11.20
CA PRO A 510 -7.77 -6.03 10.17
C PRO A 510 -8.09 -4.55 10.00
N PHE A 511 -7.66 -3.93 8.92
CA PHE A 511 -8.22 -2.65 8.52
C PHE A 511 -9.65 -2.88 8.04
N VAL A 512 -10.62 -2.67 8.92
CA VAL A 512 -12.02 -2.83 8.56
C VAL A 512 -12.57 -1.53 8.00
N HIS A 513 -13.13 -1.63 6.82
CA HIS A 513 -13.91 -0.56 6.18
C HIS A 513 -15.37 -0.95 6.22
N ALA A 514 -16.23 0.03 6.51
CA ALA A 514 -17.67 -0.17 6.53
C ALA A 514 -18.32 0.59 5.37
N VAL A 515 -19.22 -0.09 4.66
CA VAL A 515 -19.86 0.39 3.44
C VAL A 515 -21.36 0.26 3.55
N THR A 516 -22.11 1.31 3.21
CA THR A 516 -23.57 1.30 3.21
C THR A 516 -24.14 0.55 2.00
N PRO A 517 -25.41 0.09 2.05
CA PRO A 517 -26.07 -0.59 0.92
C PRO A 517 -26.27 0.29 -0.31
N LYS A 518 -26.05 1.61 -0.18
CA LYS A 518 -26.14 2.56 -1.28
C LYS A 518 -25.01 2.34 -2.31
N VAL A 519 -23.87 1.85 -1.88
CA VAL A 519 -22.71 1.63 -2.74
C VAL A 519 -22.85 0.31 -3.48
N LEU A 520 -22.63 0.35 -4.81
CA LEU A 520 -22.70 -0.80 -5.71
C LEU A 520 -21.30 -1.16 -6.24
N PRO A 521 -21.11 -2.39 -6.75
CA PRO A 521 -22.11 -3.45 -6.96
C PRO A 521 -22.51 -4.16 -5.67
N GLU A 522 -23.75 -4.67 -5.63
CA GLU A 522 -24.23 -5.57 -4.57
C GLU A 522 -23.58 -6.96 -4.72
N GLY A 523 -23.31 -7.59 -3.60
CA GLY A 523 -22.65 -8.91 -3.58
C GLY A 523 -21.16 -8.81 -3.86
N ASP A 524 -20.35 -9.39 -3.11
CA ASP A 524 -18.89 -9.54 -3.09
C ASP A 524 -17.95 -8.72 -4.05
N PRO A 525 -18.16 -7.43 -4.28
CA PRO A 525 -17.17 -6.60 -4.96
C PRO A 525 -16.18 -5.98 -4.01
N VAL A 526 -16.50 -5.91 -2.74
CA VAL A 526 -15.60 -5.41 -1.70
C VAL A 526 -14.36 -6.30 -1.66
N HIS A 527 -14.52 -7.62 -1.58
CA HIS A 527 -13.42 -8.58 -1.65
C HIS A 527 -12.68 -8.58 -2.99
N ARG A 528 -13.37 -8.49 -4.12
CA ARG A 528 -12.71 -8.48 -5.44
C ARG A 528 -11.82 -7.29 -5.69
N TYR A 529 -12.12 -6.15 -5.09
CA TYR A 529 -11.43 -4.88 -5.35
C TYR A 529 -10.55 -4.42 -4.18
N TRP A 530 -10.67 -5.03 -3.00
CA TRP A 530 -9.82 -4.75 -1.84
C TRP A 530 -8.72 -5.77 -1.59
N ASP A 531 -8.79 -6.92 -2.24
CA ASP A 531 -7.81 -8.00 -2.10
C ASP A 531 -6.54 -7.70 -2.91
N THR A 532 -5.96 -6.54 -2.69
CA THR A 532 -4.63 -6.23 -3.19
C THR A 532 -3.70 -5.94 -2.02
N VAL A 533 -2.67 -6.75 -1.97
CA VAL A 533 -1.56 -6.73 -1.01
C VAL A 533 -0.98 -5.33 -0.75
N ASN A 534 -1.27 -4.37 -1.62
CA ASN A 534 -0.53 -3.14 -1.72
C ASN A 534 -1.36 -1.90 -1.44
N ALA A 535 -2.65 -2.03 -1.09
CA ALA A 535 -3.39 -0.89 -0.67
C ALA A 535 -4.59 -1.24 0.20
N PRO A 536 -4.68 -0.62 1.36
CA PRO A 536 -5.82 -0.78 2.26
C PRO A 536 -7.06 -0.02 1.76
N PHE A 537 -7.22 0.21 0.44
CA PHE A 537 -8.22 1.12 -0.10
C PHE A 537 -8.91 0.56 -1.32
N PRO A 538 -10.21 0.84 -1.50
CA PRO A 538 -10.94 0.36 -2.65
C PRO A 538 -10.44 1.03 -3.92
N TRP A 539 -10.03 0.26 -4.88
CA TRP A 539 -9.84 0.65 -6.26
C TRP A 539 -10.05 -0.58 -7.17
N PRO A 540 -10.27 -0.43 -8.43
CA PRO A 540 -10.29 0.84 -9.17
C PRO A 540 -11.55 1.66 -8.88
N TRP A 541 -11.39 2.95 -8.66
CA TRP A 541 -12.47 3.87 -8.30
C TRP A 541 -13.55 3.99 -9.39
N GLU A 542 -13.18 3.79 -10.64
CA GLU A 542 -14.08 3.89 -11.78
C GLU A 542 -15.18 2.83 -11.83
N VAL A 543 -15.04 1.73 -11.08
CA VAL A 543 -16.06 0.64 -11.07
C VAL A 543 -17.14 0.83 -10.02
N TRP A 544 -16.95 1.78 -9.11
CA TRP A 544 -17.93 2.02 -8.05
C TRP A 544 -19.13 2.76 -8.58
N GLU A 545 -20.30 2.40 -8.08
CA GLU A 545 -21.57 3.02 -8.38
C GLU A 545 -22.33 3.30 -7.08
N VAL A 546 -23.25 4.26 -7.10
CA VAL A 546 -24.16 4.52 -5.98
C VAL A 546 -25.61 4.42 -6.47
N LYS A 547 -26.47 3.86 -5.64
CA LYS A 547 -27.92 3.90 -5.87
C LYS A 547 -28.38 5.35 -5.86
N GLY A 548 -29.12 5.73 -6.89
CA GLY A 548 -29.70 7.07 -7.03
C GLY A 548 -30.76 7.37 -6.00
#